data_0666131186485d2c5d22ce15d5cf350a
#
_entry.id   0666131186485d2c5d22ce15d5cf350a
#
_cell.length_a   1.000
_cell.length_b   1.000
_cell.length_c   1.000
_cell.angle_alpha   90.00
_cell.angle_beta   90.00
_cell.angle_gamma   90.00
#
_symmetry.space_group_name_H-M   'P 1'
#
loop_
_entity.id
_entity.type
_entity.pdbx_description
1 polymer ?
#
loop_
_entity_poly.entity_id
_entity_poly.type
_entity_poly.pdbx_seq_one_letter_code
_entity_poly.pdbx_strand_id
1 'polypeptide(L)'
;MSAEEMLAELFKKLSEPAPLPVQIDAWDTAHIARYMKRSADTVRREILVQPTFPRPMRIPGAGRAQALYKAREVVAWLERQS
;
A
#
# COMPACT_ATOMS: atom_id res chain seq x y z
N MET A 1 -3.27 -18.05 26.47
CA MET A 1 -2.03 -17.95 25.69
C MET A 1 -0.85 -18.26 26.59
N SER A 2 0.02 -19.17 26.17
CA SER A 2 1.20 -19.52 26.97
C SER A 2 2.28 -18.44 26.84
N ALA A 3 3.23 -18.44 27.77
CA ALA A 3 4.35 -17.50 27.70
C ALA A 3 5.19 -17.74 26.44
N GLU A 4 5.32 -18.98 26.00
CA GLU A 4 6.04 -19.32 24.78
C GLU A 4 5.37 -18.77 23.54
N GLU A 5 4.05 -18.84 23.48
CA GLU A 5 3.28 -18.27 22.37
C GLU A 5 3.40 -16.74 22.34
N MET A 6 3.38 -16.10 23.49
CA MET A 6 3.57 -14.66 23.58
C MET A 6 4.95 -14.24 23.09
N LEU A 7 5.98 -14.99 23.48
CA LEU A 7 7.35 -14.73 23.01
C LEU A 7 7.47 -14.92 21.51
N ALA A 8 6.85 -15.98 20.96
CA ALA A 8 6.88 -16.22 19.53
C ALA A 8 6.23 -15.08 18.74
N GLU A 9 5.10 -14.56 19.22
CA GLU A 9 4.45 -13.44 18.60
C GLU A 9 5.28 -12.16 18.69
N LEU A 10 5.94 -11.95 19.80
CA LEU A 10 6.79 -10.78 19.98
C LEU A 10 7.98 -10.84 19.02
N PHE A 11 8.62 -12.00 18.89
CA PHE A 11 9.70 -12.20 17.93
C PHE A 11 9.25 -11.98 16.51
N LYS A 12 8.06 -12.46 16.16
CA LYS A 12 7.49 -12.26 14.83
C LYS A 12 7.31 -10.79 14.51
N LYS A 13 6.78 -10.01 15.47
CA LYS A 13 6.60 -8.57 15.29
C LYS A 13 7.92 -7.83 15.17
N LEU A 14 8.93 -8.24 15.92
CA LEU A 14 10.25 -7.62 15.87
C LEU A 14 11.01 -7.95 14.60
N SER A 15 10.72 -9.10 13.99
CA SER A 15 11.37 -9.51 12.74
C SER A 15 10.66 -8.98 11.50
N GLU A 16 9.46 -8.45 11.62
CA GLU A 16 8.77 -7.81 10.50
C GLU A 16 9.43 -6.46 10.20
N PRO A 17 9.69 -6.16 8.91
CA PRO A 17 10.23 -4.85 8.58
C PRO A 17 9.24 -3.75 8.97
N ALA A 18 9.74 -2.69 9.55
CA ALA A 18 8.91 -1.54 9.88
C ALA A 18 8.39 -0.90 8.59
N PRO A 19 7.13 -0.42 8.57
CA PRO A 19 6.62 0.27 7.40
C PRO A 19 7.43 1.54 7.14
N LEU A 20 7.66 1.84 5.85
CA LEU A 20 8.36 3.04 5.45
C LEU A 20 7.47 4.27 5.70
N PRO A 21 8.08 5.43 6.01
CA PRO A 21 7.31 6.67 6.06
C PRO A 21 6.60 6.95 4.74
N VAL A 22 5.40 7.51 4.81
CA VAL A 22 4.59 7.81 3.62
C VAL A 22 5.33 8.64 2.59
N GLN A 23 6.22 9.52 3.05
CA GLN A 23 6.98 10.43 2.18
C GLN A 23 7.88 9.68 1.19
N ILE A 24 8.30 8.47 1.52
CA ILE A 24 9.25 7.71 0.70
C ILE A 24 8.73 6.34 0.28
N ASP A 25 7.51 5.98 0.69
CA ASP A 25 6.96 4.67 0.38
C ASP A 25 6.33 4.64 -1.01
N ALA A 26 6.26 3.45 -1.59
CA ALA A 26 5.59 3.20 -2.85
C ALA A 26 4.57 2.08 -2.62
N TRP A 27 3.34 2.28 -3.08
CA TRP A 27 2.23 1.38 -2.82
C TRP A 27 1.74 0.72 -4.11
N ASP A 28 1.48 -0.58 -4.04
CA ASP A 28 0.77 -1.28 -5.09
C ASP A 28 -0.75 -1.15 -4.89
N THR A 29 -1.51 -1.70 -5.84
CA THR A 29 -2.98 -1.63 -5.78
C THR A 29 -3.53 -2.28 -4.51
N ALA A 30 -2.95 -3.40 -4.09
CA ALA A 30 -3.41 -4.09 -2.89
C ALA A 30 -3.20 -3.25 -1.63
N HIS A 31 -2.07 -2.56 -1.54
CA HIS A 31 -1.77 -1.69 -0.42
C HIS A 31 -2.73 -0.48 -0.40
N ILE A 32 -2.98 0.12 -1.56
CA ILE A 32 -3.93 1.22 -1.68
C ILE A 32 -5.32 0.78 -1.23
N ALA A 33 -5.74 -0.41 -1.65
CA ALA A 33 -7.04 -0.97 -1.26
C ALA A 33 -7.16 -1.13 0.26
N ARG A 34 -6.11 -1.63 0.90
CA ARG A 34 -6.09 -1.75 2.36
C ARG A 34 -6.17 -0.39 3.05
N TYR A 35 -5.43 0.58 2.54
CA TYR A 35 -5.45 1.93 3.09
C TYR A 35 -6.84 2.57 2.99
N MET A 36 -7.50 2.39 1.85
CA MET A 36 -8.82 2.96 1.61
C MET A 36 -9.96 2.12 2.17
N LYS A 37 -9.66 0.95 2.73
CA LYS A 37 -10.69 0.02 3.24
C LYS A 37 -11.66 -0.42 2.15
N ARG A 38 -11.14 -0.66 0.94
CA ARG A 38 -11.91 -1.12 -0.22
C ARG A 38 -11.26 -2.38 -0.78
N SER A 39 -12.00 -3.13 -1.60
CA SER A 39 -11.40 -4.25 -2.30
C SER A 39 -10.48 -3.76 -3.41
N ALA A 40 -9.47 -4.58 -3.76
CA ALA A 40 -8.56 -4.23 -4.86
C ALA A 40 -9.32 -4.05 -6.18
N ASP A 41 -10.37 -4.85 -6.39
CA ASP A 41 -11.19 -4.75 -7.59
C ASP A 41 -11.91 -3.40 -7.66
N THR A 42 -12.50 -2.96 -6.56
CA THR A 42 -13.17 -1.66 -6.48
C THR A 42 -12.18 -0.52 -6.73
N VAL A 43 -10.98 -0.62 -6.16
CA VAL A 43 -9.94 0.39 -6.38
C VAL A 43 -9.58 0.45 -7.86
N ARG A 44 -9.39 -0.68 -8.52
CA ARG A 44 -9.05 -0.70 -9.95
C ARG A 44 -10.16 -0.12 -10.81
N ARG A 45 -11.43 -0.43 -10.51
CA ARG A 45 -12.55 -0.01 -11.34
C ARG A 45 -12.98 1.43 -11.10
N GLU A 46 -12.88 1.92 -9.88
CA GLU A 46 -13.49 3.18 -9.49
C GLU A 46 -12.50 4.27 -9.08
N ILE A 47 -11.33 3.89 -8.59
CA ILE A 47 -10.37 4.86 -8.05
C ILE A 47 -9.23 5.15 -9.03
N LEU A 48 -8.57 4.10 -9.51
CA LEU A 48 -7.38 4.27 -10.36
C LEU A 48 -7.70 4.87 -11.72
N VAL A 49 -8.95 4.80 -12.15
CA VAL A 49 -9.40 5.33 -13.44
C VAL A 49 -9.75 6.82 -13.39
N GLN A 50 -9.77 7.42 -12.22
CA GLN A 50 -10.11 8.83 -12.10
C GLN A 50 -9.00 9.72 -12.66
N PRO A 51 -9.35 10.75 -13.45
CA PRO A 51 -8.33 11.61 -14.08
C PRO A 51 -7.44 12.35 -13.08
N THR A 52 -7.95 12.59 -11.88
CA THR A 52 -7.21 13.31 -10.83
C THR A 52 -6.35 12.40 -9.99
N PHE A 53 -6.48 11.07 -10.13
CA PHE A 53 -5.68 10.14 -9.34
C PHE A 53 -4.23 10.15 -9.81
N PRO A 54 -3.24 10.04 -8.89
CA PRO A 54 -1.83 10.08 -9.27
C PRO A 54 -1.47 9.01 -10.29
N ARG A 55 -0.53 9.31 -11.17
CA ARG A 55 -0.06 8.37 -12.17
C ARG A 55 0.91 7.36 -11.56
N PRO A 56 0.85 6.10 -12.00
CA PRO A 56 1.76 5.08 -11.48
C PRO A 56 3.18 5.27 -12.01
N MET A 57 4.14 4.83 -11.20
CA MET A 57 5.50 4.59 -11.61
C MET A 57 5.59 3.14 -12.06
N ARG A 58 6.22 2.87 -13.19
CA ARG A 58 6.43 1.51 -13.66
C ARG A 58 7.89 1.15 -13.53
N ILE A 59 8.15 0.15 -12.68
CA ILE A 59 9.51 -0.31 -12.44
C ILE A 59 9.75 -1.54 -13.30
N PRO A 60 10.70 -1.50 -14.24
CA PRO A 60 11.01 -2.68 -15.04
C PRO A 60 11.61 -3.77 -14.16
N GLY A 61 11.22 -5.00 -14.41
CA GLY A 61 11.71 -6.14 -13.65
C GLY A 61 11.56 -7.41 -14.46
N ALA A 62 12.00 -8.53 -13.90
CA ALA A 62 11.91 -9.81 -14.57
C ALA A 62 10.44 -10.19 -14.78
N GLY A 63 9.99 -10.19 -16.01
CA GLY A 63 8.67 -10.62 -16.43
C GLY A 63 7.65 -9.52 -16.61
N ARG A 64 7.35 -8.71 -15.62
CA ARG A 64 6.31 -7.68 -15.69
C ARG A 64 6.74 -6.37 -15.09
N ALA A 65 6.30 -5.27 -15.71
CA ALA A 65 6.38 -3.96 -15.07
C ALA A 65 5.26 -3.87 -14.03
N GLN A 66 5.62 -3.63 -12.78
CA GLN A 66 4.65 -3.46 -11.69
C GLN A 66 4.29 -2.00 -11.56
N ALA A 67 3.00 -1.70 -11.49
CA ALA A 67 2.54 -0.34 -11.26
C ALA A 67 2.62 -0.02 -9.78
N LEU A 68 3.41 0.98 -9.44
CA LEU A 68 3.55 1.47 -8.06
C LEU A 68 3.18 2.95 -8.01
N TYR A 69 2.59 3.37 -6.91
CA TYR A 69 2.14 4.74 -6.71
C TYR A 69 2.90 5.34 -5.51
N LYS A 70 3.26 6.59 -5.62
CA LYS A 70 3.89 7.28 -4.47
C LYS A 70 2.85 7.42 -3.37
N ALA A 71 3.14 6.84 -2.20
CA ALA A 71 2.20 6.83 -1.09
C ALA A 71 1.74 8.23 -0.71
N ARG A 72 2.66 9.20 -0.67
CA ARG A 72 2.32 10.60 -0.34
C ARG A 72 1.30 11.20 -1.29
N GLU A 73 1.37 10.85 -2.57
CA GLU A 73 0.42 11.34 -3.56
C GLU A 73 -0.96 10.71 -3.39
N VAL A 74 -0.99 9.42 -3.06
CA VAL A 74 -2.24 8.70 -2.81
C VAL A 74 -2.95 9.28 -1.59
N VAL A 75 -2.22 9.47 -0.51
CA VAL A 75 -2.77 10.06 0.72
C VAL A 75 -3.31 11.46 0.46
N ALA A 76 -2.53 12.30 -0.23
CA ALA A 76 -2.96 13.66 -0.55
C ALA A 76 -4.21 13.67 -1.43
N TRP A 77 -4.28 12.76 -2.41
CA TRP A 77 -5.45 12.65 -3.26
C TRP A 77 -6.71 12.31 -2.44
N LEU A 78 -6.60 11.31 -1.57
CA LEU A 78 -7.74 10.89 -0.75
C LEU A 78 -8.20 12.01 0.18
N GLU A 79 -7.27 12.75 0.78
CA GLU A 79 -7.61 13.87 1.65
C GLU A 79 -8.38 14.96 0.91
N ARG A 80 -8.10 15.16 -0.37
CA ARG A 80 -8.82 16.16 -1.18
C ARG A 80 -10.24 15.73 -1.52
N GLN A 81 -10.61 14.46 -1.35
CA GLN A 81 -11.94 13.96 -1.66
C GLN A 81 -12.96 14.23 -0.54
N SER A 82 -12.50 14.57 0.63
CA SER A 82 -13.39 14.80 1.78
C SER A 82 -13.91 16.22 1.85
#